data_4e20e60f2ca28ed5b495c25e2c2fd3ce
#
_entry.id   4e20e60f2ca28ed5b495c25e2c2fd3ce
#
_cell.length_a   1.000
_cell.length_b   1.000
_cell.length_c   1.000
_cell.angle_alpha   90.00
_cell.angle_beta   90.00
_cell.angle_gamma   90.00
#
_symmetry.space_group_name_H-M   'P 1'
#
loop_
_entity.id
_entity.type
_entity.pdbx_description
1 polymer ?
#
loop_
_entity_poly.entity_id
_entity_poly.type
_entity_poly.pdbx_seq_one_letter_code
_entity_poly.pdbx_strand_id
1 'polypeptide(L)'
;QMCIRDRINSDQRLPMQNRFKATFAPGSSIKPIIAAIGLSQNKFRANDDFGNSGKRWQKDKSWGGYYVTTLHDYNGHNLQNAMIYSDNIYFAKAALKIGKDTLKDQLDNLGFGESLKFTFGLNASSYGSEGFTSDIQLADSGYGQGKMMVNPVHMAAIYTAFSNNGNMLKPYLVKENGSKKQVLKETIFTKQAVNTVNEAMRQVIRDPSGTGHAANIEGVDLRGKTGTAE
;
A
#
# COMPACT_ATOMS: atom_id res chain seq x y z
N GLN A 1 6.03 -10.80 38.30
CA GLN A 1 6.53 -9.41 38.33
C GLN A 1 7.96 -9.31 37.74
N MET A 2 8.90 -10.24 38.06
CA MET A 2 10.26 -10.25 37.48
C MET A 2 10.31 -10.27 35.97
N CYS A 3 9.52 -11.13 35.33
CA CYS A 3 9.49 -11.21 33.84
C CYS A 3 9.06 -9.92 33.14
N ILE A 4 8.20 -9.11 33.77
CA ILE A 4 7.78 -7.81 33.23
C ILE A 4 8.92 -6.81 33.32
N ARG A 5 9.65 -6.78 34.45
CA ARG A 5 10.79 -5.89 34.69
C ARG A 5 11.94 -6.18 33.72
N ASP A 6 12.26 -7.47 33.51
CA ASP A 6 13.33 -7.88 32.58
C ASP A 6 12.96 -7.55 31.12
N ARG A 7 11.67 -7.66 30.78
CA ARG A 7 11.19 -7.26 29.43
C ARG A 7 11.25 -5.74 29.23
N ILE A 8 10.94 -4.95 30.25
CA ILE A 8 10.97 -3.49 30.21
C ILE A 8 12.42 -2.99 30.05
N ASN A 9 13.40 -3.65 30.66
CA ASN A 9 14.81 -3.26 30.65
C ASN A 9 15.61 -3.92 29.50
N SER A 10 14.97 -4.65 28.61
CA SER A 10 15.65 -5.30 27.48
C SER A 10 15.88 -4.35 26.32
N ASP A 11 17.08 -3.83 26.14
CA ASP A 11 17.46 -2.97 25.01
C ASP A 11 17.30 -3.66 23.64
N GLN A 12 17.53 -4.98 23.56
CA GLN A 12 17.40 -5.75 22.32
C GLN A 12 15.97 -5.86 21.80
N ARG A 13 14.95 -5.81 22.68
CA ARG A 13 13.54 -5.96 22.33
C ARG A 13 12.80 -4.64 22.20
N LEU A 14 13.42 -3.53 22.60
CA LEU A 14 12.80 -2.20 22.63
C LEU A 14 11.37 -2.24 23.21
N PRO A 15 11.15 -2.81 24.41
CA PRO A 15 9.80 -3.09 24.91
C PRO A 15 9.01 -1.83 25.21
N MET A 16 9.69 -0.70 25.41
CA MET A 16 9.06 0.61 25.62
C MET A 16 8.61 1.28 24.33
N GLN A 17 9.06 0.77 23.18
CA GLN A 17 8.63 1.29 21.89
C GLN A 17 7.24 0.76 21.52
N ASN A 18 6.26 1.64 21.50
CA ASN A 18 4.93 1.30 21.03
C ASN A 18 4.90 1.27 19.50
N ARG A 19 5.05 0.08 18.92
CA ARG A 19 5.09 -0.13 17.46
C ARG A 19 3.77 0.22 16.76
N PHE A 20 2.64 0.23 17.48
CA PHE A 20 1.37 0.71 16.93
C PHE A 20 1.38 2.23 16.66
N LYS A 21 2.20 2.98 17.41
CA LYS A 21 2.36 4.43 17.17
C LYS A 21 3.34 4.76 16.06
N ALA A 22 4.28 3.88 15.76
CA ALA A 22 5.32 4.13 14.76
C ALA A 22 4.73 4.22 13.33
N THR A 23 5.43 4.95 12.47
CA THR A 23 5.17 4.97 11.03
C THR A 23 6.38 4.42 10.29
N PHE A 24 6.14 3.76 9.16
CA PHE A 24 7.15 3.09 8.36
C PHE A 24 6.92 3.40 6.89
N ALA A 25 7.97 3.40 6.08
CA ALA A 25 7.83 3.37 4.64
C ALA A 25 7.08 2.10 4.22
N PRO A 26 5.95 2.18 3.52
CA PRO A 26 5.16 1.00 3.19
C PRO A 26 5.80 0.11 2.13
N GLY A 27 6.70 0.66 1.33
CA GLY A 27 7.26 -0.03 0.18
C GLY A 27 6.14 -0.60 -0.71
N SER A 28 6.42 -1.71 -1.36
CA SER A 28 5.48 -2.33 -2.30
C SER A 28 4.13 -2.76 -1.72
N SER A 29 3.95 -2.74 -0.40
CA SER A 29 2.64 -3.03 0.19
C SER A 29 1.60 -1.93 -0.08
N ILE A 30 2.00 -0.72 -0.51
CA ILE A 30 1.06 0.35 -0.92
C ILE A 30 0.44 0.10 -2.31
N LYS A 31 1.07 -0.70 -3.17
CA LYS A 31 0.68 -0.89 -4.58
C LYS A 31 -0.77 -1.29 -4.81
N PRO A 32 -1.38 -2.21 -4.03
CA PRO A 32 -2.81 -2.49 -4.13
C PRO A 32 -3.69 -1.28 -3.89
N ILE A 33 -3.31 -0.39 -2.97
CA ILE A 33 -4.05 0.84 -2.66
C ILE A 33 -3.94 1.82 -3.85
N ILE A 34 -2.74 2.03 -4.39
CA ILE A 34 -2.53 2.88 -5.57
C ILE A 34 -3.32 2.35 -6.78
N ALA A 35 -3.31 1.03 -7.01
CA ALA A 35 -4.10 0.40 -8.05
C ALA A 35 -5.61 0.65 -7.86
N ALA A 36 -6.11 0.45 -6.64
CA ALA A 36 -7.53 0.65 -6.33
C ALA A 36 -7.95 2.12 -6.51
N ILE A 37 -7.10 3.07 -6.13
CA ILE A 37 -7.32 4.51 -6.38
C ILE A 37 -7.42 4.76 -7.89
N GLY A 38 -6.41 4.36 -8.66
CA GLY A 38 -6.36 4.63 -10.10
C GLY A 38 -7.54 4.03 -10.87
N LEU A 39 -7.92 2.80 -10.55
CA LEU A 39 -9.09 2.12 -11.12
C LEU A 39 -10.41 2.80 -10.69
N SER A 40 -10.56 3.14 -9.41
CA SER A 40 -11.77 3.79 -8.89
C SER A 40 -11.98 5.19 -9.48
N GLN A 41 -10.90 5.89 -9.79
CA GLN A 41 -10.91 7.22 -10.40
C GLN A 41 -10.84 7.20 -11.94
N ASN A 42 -10.96 6.01 -12.55
CA ASN A 42 -10.91 5.80 -14.01
C ASN A 42 -9.66 6.43 -14.69
N LYS A 43 -8.52 6.46 -13.97
CA LYS A 43 -7.28 7.02 -14.50
C LYS A 43 -6.54 6.05 -15.44
N PHE A 44 -6.79 4.77 -15.28
CA PHE A 44 -6.33 3.69 -16.15
C PHE A 44 -7.21 2.45 -15.98
N ARG A 45 -7.08 1.49 -16.87
CA ARG A 45 -7.74 0.18 -16.84
C ARG A 45 -6.73 -0.90 -16.47
N ALA A 46 -7.21 -2.02 -15.91
CA ALA A 46 -6.33 -3.13 -15.50
C ALA A 46 -5.51 -3.74 -16.66
N ASN A 47 -6.07 -3.71 -17.88
CA ASN A 47 -5.43 -4.26 -19.07
C ASN A 47 -4.60 -3.22 -19.85
N ASP A 48 -4.55 -1.96 -19.41
CA ASP A 48 -3.69 -0.96 -20.04
C ASP A 48 -2.23 -1.41 -19.92
N ASP A 49 -1.54 -1.48 -21.06
CA ASP A 49 -0.11 -1.76 -21.13
C ASP A 49 0.67 -0.44 -20.98
N PHE A 50 1.49 -0.35 -19.94
CA PHE A 50 2.32 0.84 -19.70
C PHE A 50 3.69 0.77 -20.41
N GLY A 51 3.89 -0.24 -21.21
CA GLY A 51 5.08 -0.46 -22.03
C GLY A 51 6.31 -0.91 -21.25
N ASN A 52 7.11 -1.75 -21.89
CA ASN A 52 8.38 -2.22 -21.34
C ASN A 52 9.39 -1.05 -21.32
N SER A 53 9.98 -0.80 -20.16
CA SER A 53 11.04 0.19 -19.95
C SER A 53 12.35 -0.46 -19.49
N GLY A 54 12.43 -1.79 -19.56
CA GLY A 54 13.51 -2.55 -18.95
C GLY A 54 13.52 -2.40 -17.43
N LYS A 55 14.68 -2.51 -16.83
CA LYS A 55 14.84 -2.46 -15.36
C LYS A 55 15.10 -1.06 -14.79
N ARG A 56 15.13 -0.04 -15.65
CA ARG A 56 15.44 1.34 -15.25
C ARG A 56 14.67 2.33 -16.12
N TRP A 57 13.97 3.26 -15.49
CA TRP A 57 13.13 4.22 -16.17
C TRP A 57 13.16 5.59 -15.49
N GLN A 58 13.08 6.65 -16.29
CA GLN A 58 12.77 8.01 -15.87
C GLN A 58 11.72 8.61 -16.81
N LYS A 59 10.93 9.56 -16.32
CA LYS A 59 9.89 10.19 -17.13
C LYS A 59 10.48 10.94 -18.31
N ASP A 60 11.47 11.78 -18.05
CA ASP A 60 12.20 12.58 -19.02
C ASP A 60 13.49 13.15 -18.41
N LYS A 61 14.24 13.93 -19.20
CA LYS A 61 15.52 14.51 -18.79
C LYS A 61 15.43 15.49 -17.60
N SER A 62 14.25 16.01 -17.27
CA SER A 62 14.07 16.91 -16.12
C SER A 62 14.35 16.23 -14.78
N TRP A 63 14.33 14.87 -14.75
CA TRP A 63 14.69 14.08 -13.59
C TRP A 63 16.20 13.95 -13.36
N GLY A 64 17.03 14.46 -14.30
CA GLY A 64 18.49 14.42 -14.18
C GLY A 64 19.01 12.98 -14.06
N GLY A 65 19.75 12.72 -12.99
CA GLY A 65 20.29 11.36 -12.71
C GLY A 65 19.33 10.43 -11.97
N TYR A 66 18.08 10.86 -11.67
CA TYR A 66 17.13 10.04 -10.94
C TYR A 66 16.41 9.04 -11.85
N TYR A 67 16.30 7.80 -11.39
CA TYR A 67 15.62 6.72 -12.10
C TYR A 67 14.85 5.83 -11.13
N VAL A 68 13.66 5.40 -11.53
CA VAL A 68 12.96 4.30 -10.89
C VAL A 68 13.51 2.98 -11.43
N THR A 69 13.77 2.03 -10.55
CA THR A 69 14.28 0.70 -10.90
C THR A 69 13.29 -0.39 -10.51
N THR A 70 13.32 -1.51 -11.23
CA THR A 70 12.59 -2.73 -10.91
C THR A 70 13.52 -3.94 -10.99
N LEU A 71 13.19 -5.02 -10.28
CA LEU A 71 14.04 -6.21 -10.22
C LEU A 71 13.87 -7.12 -11.42
N HIS A 72 12.64 -7.19 -11.95
CA HIS A 72 12.26 -8.15 -13.00
C HIS A 72 12.03 -7.46 -14.33
N ASP A 73 12.42 -8.12 -15.40
CA ASP A 73 12.02 -7.82 -16.76
C ASP A 73 11.04 -8.93 -17.20
N TYR A 74 9.88 -8.54 -17.73
CA TYR A 74 8.79 -9.46 -18.06
C TYR A 74 7.97 -8.90 -19.23
N ASN A 75 7.11 -9.71 -19.82
CA ASN A 75 6.25 -9.30 -20.93
C ASN A 75 4.84 -8.93 -20.45
N GLY A 76 4.20 -7.96 -21.11
CA GLY A 76 2.84 -7.51 -20.82
C GLY A 76 2.79 -6.69 -19.52
N HIS A 77 3.07 -5.38 -19.64
CA HIS A 77 3.16 -4.46 -18.50
C HIS A 77 1.77 -3.93 -18.09
N ASN A 78 0.84 -4.85 -17.79
CA ASN A 78 -0.48 -4.58 -17.23
C ASN A 78 -0.48 -4.69 -15.69
N LEU A 79 -1.61 -4.34 -15.06
CA LEU A 79 -1.73 -4.33 -13.61
C LEU A 79 -1.43 -5.69 -12.96
N GLN A 80 -1.96 -6.79 -13.53
CA GLN A 80 -1.79 -8.12 -12.95
C GLN A 80 -0.30 -8.51 -12.90
N ASN A 81 0.39 -8.39 -14.02
CA ASN A 81 1.82 -8.72 -14.11
C ASN A 81 2.66 -7.77 -13.24
N ALA A 82 2.35 -6.48 -13.23
CA ALA A 82 3.02 -5.52 -12.36
C ALA A 82 2.87 -5.86 -10.87
N MET A 83 1.75 -6.43 -10.46
CA MET A 83 1.54 -6.92 -9.10
C MET A 83 2.34 -8.20 -8.83
N ILE A 84 2.31 -9.19 -9.74
CA ILE A 84 3.05 -10.46 -9.65
C ILE A 84 4.55 -10.20 -9.44
N TYR A 85 5.14 -9.39 -10.32
CA TYR A 85 6.58 -9.07 -10.31
C TYR A 85 6.94 -7.90 -9.40
N SER A 86 5.96 -7.30 -8.73
CA SER A 86 6.16 -6.13 -7.85
C SER A 86 6.88 -4.97 -8.55
N ASP A 87 6.47 -4.63 -9.78
CA ASP A 87 7.13 -3.65 -10.63
C ASP A 87 6.97 -2.21 -10.12
N ASN A 88 8.08 -1.58 -9.76
CA ASN A 88 8.09 -0.18 -9.31
C ASN A 88 7.86 0.78 -10.47
N ILE A 89 8.36 0.46 -11.67
CA ILE A 89 8.24 1.34 -12.84
C ILE A 89 6.77 1.47 -13.26
N TYR A 90 6.04 0.35 -13.30
CA TYR A 90 4.61 0.37 -13.56
C TYR A 90 3.88 1.28 -12.56
N PHE A 91 4.15 1.13 -11.26
CA PHE A 91 3.45 1.89 -10.22
C PHE A 91 3.89 3.36 -10.15
N ALA A 92 5.12 3.69 -10.51
CA ALA A 92 5.55 5.06 -10.74
C ALA A 92 4.76 5.74 -11.88
N LYS A 93 4.63 5.06 -13.02
CA LYS A 93 3.79 5.51 -14.14
C LYS A 93 2.32 5.61 -13.76
N ALA A 94 1.81 4.66 -12.98
CA ALA A 94 0.43 4.68 -12.46
C ALA A 94 0.17 5.92 -11.58
N ALA A 95 1.08 6.24 -10.65
CA ALA A 95 0.96 7.43 -9.81
C ALA A 95 0.97 8.73 -10.64
N LEU A 96 1.85 8.82 -11.64
CA LEU A 96 1.87 9.95 -12.57
C LEU A 96 0.58 10.06 -13.40
N LYS A 97 -0.01 8.94 -13.84
CA LYS A 97 -1.32 8.93 -14.51
C LYS A 97 -2.47 9.34 -13.60
N ILE A 98 -2.45 8.96 -12.34
CA ILE A 98 -3.42 9.41 -11.33
C ILE A 98 -3.32 10.92 -11.18
N GLY A 99 -2.12 11.46 -11.11
CA GLY A 99 -1.84 12.89 -10.97
C GLY A 99 -1.83 13.35 -9.52
N LYS A 100 -1.12 14.47 -9.27
CA LYS A 100 -0.84 15.01 -7.92
C LYS A 100 -2.10 15.26 -7.12
N ASP A 101 -3.04 16.01 -7.70
CA ASP A 101 -4.25 16.45 -7.00
C ASP A 101 -5.17 15.26 -6.70
N THR A 102 -5.42 14.40 -7.69
CA THR A 102 -6.26 13.22 -7.49
C THR A 102 -5.66 12.27 -6.46
N LEU A 103 -4.34 12.00 -6.51
CA LEU A 103 -3.72 11.11 -5.54
C LEU A 103 -3.75 11.71 -4.14
N LYS A 104 -3.49 13.01 -4.01
CA LYS A 104 -3.61 13.76 -2.75
C LYS A 104 -5.02 13.61 -2.17
N ASP A 105 -6.05 13.98 -2.93
CA ASP A 105 -7.44 13.95 -2.47
C ASP A 105 -7.87 12.54 -2.04
N GLN A 106 -7.42 11.52 -2.76
CA GLN A 106 -7.74 10.14 -2.43
C GLN A 106 -6.99 9.67 -1.17
N LEU A 107 -5.72 10.02 -0.98
CA LEU A 107 -4.98 9.70 0.24
C LEU A 107 -5.58 10.42 1.46
N ASP A 108 -5.95 11.69 1.32
CA ASP A 108 -6.66 12.44 2.37
C ASP A 108 -8.01 11.78 2.70
N ASN A 109 -8.76 11.36 1.67
CA ASN A 109 -10.01 10.61 1.88
C ASN A 109 -9.77 9.26 2.60
N LEU A 110 -8.62 8.62 2.41
CA LEU A 110 -8.24 7.43 3.17
C LEU A 110 -7.87 7.75 4.63
N GLY A 111 -7.60 9.01 4.98
CA GLY A 111 -7.22 9.47 6.33
C GLY A 111 -5.73 9.70 6.52
N PHE A 112 -4.97 9.87 5.43
CA PHE A 112 -3.60 10.36 5.53
C PHE A 112 -3.61 11.81 6.06
N GLY A 113 -2.62 12.16 6.87
CA GLY A 113 -2.56 13.45 7.57
C GLY A 113 -3.38 13.49 8.87
N GLU A 114 -4.24 12.51 9.12
CA GLU A 114 -5.09 12.44 10.30
C GLU A 114 -4.72 11.29 11.22
N SER A 115 -4.77 11.51 12.53
CA SER A 115 -4.61 10.41 13.49
C SER A 115 -5.87 9.54 13.50
N LEU A 116 -5.71 8.25 13.23
CA LEU A 116 -6.80 7.30 13.30
C LEU A 116 -7.32 7.19 14.74
N LYS A 117 -8.65 7.31 14.92
CA LYS A 117 -9.29 7.09 16.23
C LYS A 117 -9.16 5.63 16.65
N PHE A 118 -8.34 5.39 17.64
CA PHE A 118 -8.04 4.07 18.19
C PHE A 118 -8.07 4.14 19.74
N THR A 119 -7.81 3.02 20.44
CA THR A 119 -7.82 2.97 21.91
C THR A 119 -6.80 3.93 22.55
N PHE A 120 -5.74 4.25 21.81
CA PHE A 120 -4.73 5.25 22.18
C PHE A 120 -4.30 6.02 20.91
N GLY A 121 -3.66 7.19 21.10
CA GLY A 121 -3.21 8.01 19.97
C GLY A 121 -2.21 7.27 19.07
N LEU A 122 -2.47 7.26 17.77
CA LEU A 122 -1.58 6.75 16.73
C LEU A 122 -0.94 7.92 15.98
N ASN A 123 0.29 7.75 15.50
CA ASN A 123 0.86 8.72 14.57
C ASN A 123 0.14 8.61 13.23
N ALA A 124 -0.14 9.75 12.62
CA ALA A 124 -0.79 9.83 11.32
C ALA A 124 0.10 9.24 10.22
N SER A 125 -0.50 8.55 9.26
CA SER A 125 0.16 8.27 7.99
C SER A 125 0.31 9.56 7.18
N SER A 126 1.37 9.69 6.38
CA SER A 126 1.66 10.89 5.61
C SER A 126 2.31 10.57 4.26
N TYR A 127 2.24 11.51 3.33
CA TYR A 127 2.94 11.49 2.04
C TYR A 127 3.82 12.75 1.85
N GLY A 128 4.09 13.45 2.96
CA GLY A 128 4.82 14.70 3.05
C GLY A 128 3.93 15.85 3.49
N SER A 129 4.50 16.83 4.22
CA SER A 129 3.76 17.97 4.80
C SER A 129 3.25 18.97 3.75
N GLU A 130 3.90 19.04 2.59
CA GLU A 130 3.61 20.00 1.51
C GLU A 130 2.89 19.33 0.31
N GLY A 131 2.41 18.09 0.48
CA GLY A 131 1.85 17.32 -0.62
C GLY A 131 2.91 16.85 -1.62
N PHE A 132 2.52 16.68 -2.89
CA PHE A 132 3.41 16.25 -3.97
C PHE A 132 4.08 17.43 -4.65
N THR A 133 5.29 17.78 -4.23
CA THR A 133 6.03 18.95 -4.73
C THR A 133 6.73 18.70 -6.07
N SER A 134 6.96 17.43 -6.45
CA SER A 134 7.61 17.07 -7.72
C SER A 134 7.02 15.78 -8.31
N ASP A 135 7.28 15.56 -9.60
CA ASP A 135 6.89 14.31 -10.28
C ASP A 135 7.69 13.11 -9.76
N ILE A 136 8.93 13.31 -9.32
CA ILE A 136 9.75 12.27 -8.70
C ILE A 136 9.07 11.80 -7.41
N GLN A 137 8.70 12.73 -6.51
CA GLN A 137 8.00 12.39 -5.27
C GLN A 137 6.67 11.68 -5.53
N LEU A 138 5.90 12.13 -6.53
CA LEU A 138 4.65 11.49 -6.93
C LEU A 138 4.90 10.06 -7.42
N ALA A 139 5.90 9.86 -8.28
CA ALA A 139 6.28 8.55 -8.79
C ALA A 139 6.71 7.60 -7.67
N ASP A 140 7.55 8.06 -6.75
CA ASP A 140 8.03 7.28 -5.58
C ASP A 140 6.88 6.85 -4.69
N SER A 141 5.89 7.71 -4.49
CA SER A 141 4.70 7.39 -3.72
C SER A 141 3.88 6.25 -4.33
N GLY A 142 3.97 6.04 -5.64
CA GLY A 142 3.30 4.95 -6.35
C GLY A 142 3.74 3.56 -5.89
N TYR A 143 4.96 3.42 -5.40
CA TYR A 143 5.50 2.16 -4.90
C TYR A 143 5.98 2.24 -3.44
N GLY A 144 5.55 3.29 -2.72
CA GLY A 144 5.69 3.40 -1.27
C GLY A 144 7.05 3.82 -0.77
N GLN A 145 7.74 4.63 -1.56
CA GLN A 145 9.04 5.24 -1.24
C GLN A 145 8.92 6.76 -1.12
N GLY A 146 10.04 7.43 -1.00
CA GLY A 146 10.13 8.87 -0.86
C GLY A 146 9.63 9.34 0.51
N LYS A 147 8.65 10.25 0.53
CA LYS A 147 8.08 10.82 1.78
C LYS A 147 6.87 10.04 2.32
N MET A 148 6.54 8.89 1.71
CA MET A 148 5.40 8.07 2.14
C MET A 148 5.71 7.34 3.43
N MET A 149 4.94 7.62 4.48
CA MET A 149 5.04 6.96 5.79
C MET A 149 3.66 6.49 6.23
N VAL A 150 3.52 5.23 6.63
CA VAL A 150 2.22 4.68 7.06
C VAL A 150 2.28 4.11 8.47
N ASN A 151 1.20 4.35 9.20
CA ASN A 151 0.96 3.66 10.46
C ASN A 151 0.42 2.24 10.16
N PRO A 152 0.94 1.17 10.78
CA PRO A 152 0.53 -0.21 10.49
C PRO A 152 -0.95 -0.48 10.75
N VAL A 153 -1.53 0.12 11.79
CA VAL A 153 -2.97 -0.04 12.10
C VAL A 153 -3.82 0.64 11.04
N HIS A 154 -3.41 1.83 10.59
CA HIS A 154 -4.09 2.54 9.51
C HIS A 154 -4.01 1.77 8.20
N MET A 155 -2.83 1.24 7.85
CA MET A 155 -2.66 0.39 6.67
C MET A 155 -3.57 -0.84 6.72
N ALA A 156 -3.61 -1.54 7.86
CA ALA A 156 -4.50 -2.68 8.06
C ALA A 156 -5.98 -2.29 7.93
N ALA A 157 -6.38 -1.14 8.46
CA ALA A 157 -7.75 -0.63 8.32
C ALA A 157 -8.11 -0.37 6.85
N ILE A 158 -7.23 0.27 6.06
CA ILE A 158 -7.44 0.48 4.62
C ILE A 158 -7.59 -0.87 3.89
N TYR A 159 -6.75 -1.85 4.22
CA TYR A 159 -6.80 -3.18 3.60
C TYR A 159 -8.12 -3.92 3.86
N THR A 160 -8.85 -3.60 4.93
CA THR A 160 -10.19 -4.18 5.16
C THR A 160 -11.16 -3.88 4.02
N ALA A 161 -10.94 -2.81 3.26
CA ALA A 161 -11.79 -2.46 2.12
C ALA A 161 -11.76 -3.54 1.01
N PHE A 162 -10.64 -4.25 0.85
CA PHE A 162 -10.52 -5.33 -0.12
C PHE A 162 -11.38 -6.56 0.24
N SER A 163 -11.71 -6.75 1.51
CA SER A 163 -12.61 -7.82 1.99
C SER A 163 -14.01 -7.32 2.35
N ASN A 164 -14.29 -6.02 2.15
CA ASN A 164 -15.54 -5.38 2.59
C ASN A 164 -16.14 -4.45 1.52
N ASN A 165 -16.11 -4.87 0.25
CA ASN A 165 -16.74 -4.18 -0.89
C ASN A 165 -16.34 -2.70 -1.02
N GLY A 166 -15.10 -2.35 -0.68
CA GLY A 166 -14.58 -1.00 -0.76
C GLY A 166 -14.82 -0.13 0.48
N ASN A 167 -15.38 -0.69 1.55
CA ASN A 167 -15.59 0.03 2.80
C ASN A 167 -14.48 -0.27 3.80
N MET A 168 -13.90 0.78 4.38
CA MET A 168 -12.87 0.69 5.41
C MET A 168 -13.50 0.44 6.78
N LEU A 169 -13.00 -0.53 7.52
CA LEU A 169 -13.49 -0.86 8.85
C LEU A 169 -12.72 -0.14 9.94
N LYS A 170 -13.43 0.17 11.02
CA LYS A 170 -12.86 0.71 12.24
C LYS A 170 -12.07 -0.37 12.97
N PRO A 171 -10.76 -0.20 13.23
CA PRO A 171 -10.00 -1.13 14.03
C PRO A 171 -10.34 -0.97 15.52
N TYR A 172 -10.28 -2.07 16.25
CA TYR A 172 -10.36 -2.08 17.72
C TYR A 172 -9.33 -3.05 18.31
N LEU A 173 -8.85 -2.75 19.50
CA LEU A 173 -7.85 -3.56 20.19
C LEU A 173 -8.50 -4.60 21.09
N VAL A 174 -9.55 -4.19 21.82
CA VAL A 174 -10.26 -5.05 22.77
C VAL A 174 -11.60 -5.44 22.17
N LYS A 175 -11.84 -6.74 22.06
CA LYS A 175 -13.14 -7.27 21.65
C LYS A 175 -14.03 -7.38 22.88
N GLU A 176 -15.06 -6.55 22.94
CA GLU A 176 -16.09 -6.62 23.94
C GLU A 176 -17.23 -7.54 23.48
N ASN A 177 -17.97 -8.13 24.45
CA ASN A 177 -19.18 -8.90 24.14
C ASN A 177 -20.18 -8.00 23.40
N GLY A 178 -20.61 -8.43 22.21
CA GLY A 178 -21.50 -7.65 21.35
C GLY A 178 -20.81 -6.64 20.44
N SER A 179 -19.47 -6.59 20.39
CA SER A 179 -18.74 -5.77 19.41
C SER A 179 -19.13 -6.15 17.99
N LYS A 180 -19.76 -5.20 17.26
CA LYS A 180 -20.16 -5.37 15.87
C LYS A 180 -19.12 -4.73 14.94
N LYS A 181 -18.98 -5.29 13.74
CA LYS A 181 -18.25 -4.68 12.66
C LYS A 181 -18.77 -3.27 12.41
N GLN A 182 -17.90 -2.27 12.48
CA GLN A 182 -18.23 -0.86 12.23
C GLN A 182 -17.49 -0.37 10.99
N VAL A 183 -18.20 0.28 10.08
CA VAL A 183 -17.61 0.97 8.95
C VAL A 183 -17.05 2.31 9.44
N LEU A 184 -15.79 2.57 9.14
CA LEU A 184 -15.12 3.83 9.45
C LEU A 184 -15.29 4.84 8.29
N LYS A 185 -15.11 4.36 7.06
CA LYS A 185 -15.31 5.14 5.83
C LYS A 185 -15.97 4.25 4.77
N GLU A 186 -17.02 4.77 4.14
CA GLU A 186 -17.73 4.06 3.09
C GLU A 186 -17.10 4.32 1.73
N THR A 187 -17.13 3.31 0.87
CA THR A 187 -16.81 3.39 -0.57
C THR A 187 -15.48 4.12 -0.86
N ILE A 188 -14.44 3.82 -0.06
CA ILE A 188 -13.10 4.37 -0.34
C ILE A 188 -12.54 3.83 -1.67
N PHE A 189 -13.02 2.68 -2.13
CA PHE A 189 -12.76 2.11 -3.46
C PHE A 189 -14.05 1.59 -4.07
N THR A 190 -14.17 1.66 -5.40
CA THR A 190 -15.31 1.05 -6.10
C THR A 190 -15.23 -0.48 -6.00
N LYS A 191 -16.40 -1.14 -5.97
CA LYS A 191 -16.49 -2.62 -5.93
C LYS A 191 -15.74 -3.27 -7.11
N GLN A 192 -15.80 -2.64 -8.29
CA GLN A 192 -15.07 -3.14 -9.46
C GLN A 192 -13.56 -3.08 -9.26
N ALA A 193 -13.03 -1.95 -8.75
CA ALA A 193 -11.61 -1.81 -8.46
C ALA A 193 -11.14 -2.84 -7.41
N VAL A 194 -11.93 -3.03 -6.34
CA VAL A 194 -11.69 -4.03 -5.30
C VAL A 194 -11.56 -5.43 -5.89
N ASN A 195 -12.52 -5.85 -6.74
CA ASN A 195 -12.51 -7.17 -7.35
C ASN A 195 -11.28 -7.36 -8.25
N THR A 196 -10.94 -6.36 -9.05
CA THR A 196 -9.78 -6.39 -9.95
C THR A 196 -8.46 -6.48 -9.18
N VAL A 197 -8.30 -5.66 -8.13
CA VAL A 197 -7.08 -5.69 -7.30
C VAL A 197 -6.99 -6.98 -6.49
N ASN A 198 -8.11 -7.50 -5.99
CA ASN A 198 -8.16 -8.79 -5.31
C ASN A 198 -7.70 -9.94 -6.19
N GLU A 199 -8.08 -9.95 -7.49
CA GLU A 199 -7.59 -10.96 -8.41
C GLU A 199 -6.09 -10.80 -8.67
N ALA A 200 -5.60 -9.59 -8.86
CA ALA A 200 -4.17 -9.34 -9.00
C ALA A 200 -3.39 -9.78 -7.75
N MET A 201 -3.88 -9.50 -6.53
CA MET A 201 -3.27 -9.97 -5.27
C MET A 201 -3.30 -11.49 -5.12
N ARG A 202 -4.35 -12.17 -5.66
CA ARG A 202 -4.41 -13.62 -5.72
C ARG A 202 -3.29 -14.17 -6.58
N GLN A 203 -3.03 -13.56 -7.73
CA GLN A 203 -1.96 -13.99 -8.64
C GLN A 203 -0.57 -13.77 -8.06
N VAL A 204 -0.34 -12.74 -7.23
CA VAL A 204 0.92 -12.59 -6.47
C VAL A 204 1.25 -13.84 -5.64
N ILE A 205 0.22 -14.54 -5.14
CA ILE A 205 0.39 -15.76 -4.33
C ILE A 205 0.38 -17.03 -5.20
N ARG A 206 -0.49 -17.12 -6.20
CA ARG A 206 -0.70 -18.35 -6.98
C ARG A 206 0.28 -18.54 -8.12
N ASP A 207 0.69 -17.47 -8.77
CA ASP A 207 1.63 -17.56 -9.89
C ASP A 207 3.01 -18.03 -9.37
N PRO A 208 3.63 -19.03 -10.00
CA PRO A 208 4.98 -19.49 -9.61
C PRO A 208 6.05 -18.40 -9.66
N SER A 209 5.88 -17.37 -10.51
CA SER A 209 6.76 -16.20 -10.57
C SER A 209 6.38 -15.12 -9.57
N GLY A 210 5.28 -15.29 -8.85
CA GLY A 210 4.77 -14.29 -7.90
C GLY A 210 5.68 -14.08 -6.72
N THR A 211 5.94 -12.83 -6.37
CA THR A 211 6.81 -12.48 -5.22
C THR A 211 6.29 -13.01 -3.89
N GLY A 212 5.02 -13.36 -3.80
CA GLY A 212 4.38 -13.97 -2.62
C GLY A 212 4.15 -15.46 -2.73
N HIS A 213 4.64 -16.14 -3.77
CA HIS A 213 4.35 -17.56 -4.04
C HIS A 213 4.70 -18.50 -2.88
N ALA A 214 5.75 -18.19 -2.12
CA ALA A 214 6.12 -18.98 -0.94
C ALA A 214 5.03 -19.06 0.14
N ALA A 215 4.04 -18.17 0.11
CA ALA A 215 2.88 -18.20 1.02
C ALA A 215 1.69 -19.01 0.45
N ASN A 216 1.82 -19.59 -0.75
CA ASN A 216 0.74 -20.36 -1.36
C ASN A 216 0.48 -21.64 -0.56
N ILE A 217 -0.77 -21.83 -0.12
CA ILE A 217 -1.23 -23.00 0.62
C ILE A 217 -2.36 -23.62 -0.17
N GLU A 218 -2.25 -24.92 -0.43
CA GLU A 218 -3.30 -25.68 -1.13
C GLU A 218 -4.63 -25.62 -0.39
N GLY A 219 -5.71 -25.38 -1.13
CA GLY A 219 -7.07 -25.26 -0.57
C GLY A 219 -7.38 -23.91 0.11
N VAL A 220 -6.40 -22.98 0.23
CA VAL A 220 -6.60 -21.67 0.85
C VAL A 220 -6.55 -20.57 -0.21
N ASP A 221 -7.59 -19.73 -0.28
CA ASP A 221 -7.63 -18.55 -1.18
C ASP A 221 -6.94 -17.35 -0.54
N LEU A 222 -5.61 -17.37 -0.56
CA LEU A 222 -4.82 -16.24 -0.08
C LEU A 222 -4.68 -15.15 -1.14
N ARG A 223 -4.70 -13.91 -0.68
CA ARG A 223 -4.49 -12.70 -1.47
C ARG A 223 -3.53 -11.78 -0.71
N GLY A 224 -2.53 -11.28 -1.37
CA GLY A 224 -1.54 -10.48 -0.66
C GLY A 224 -0.59 -9.74 -1.58
N LYS A 225 0.24 -8.92 -0.97
CA LYS A 225 1.34 -8.23 -1.62
C LYS A 225 2.55 -8.23 -0.70
N THR A 226 3.68 -8.65 -1.22
CA THR A 226 4.97 -8.53 -0.52
C THR A 226 5.37 -7.06 -0.41
N GLY A 227 6.05 -6.71 0.67
CA GLY A 227 6.63 -5.39 0.89
C GLY A 227 8.13 -5.48 1.17
N THR A 228 8.88 -4.59 0.55
CA THR A 228 10.26 -4.29 0.88
C THR A 228 10.37 -2.77 0.93
N ALA A 229 10.92 -2.22 1.99
CA ALA A 229 11.21 -0.80 2.14
C ALA A 229 12.71 -0.62 2.37
N GLU A 230 13.29 0.40 1.76
CA GLU A 230 14.67 0.83 1.95
C GLU A 230 14.73 2.04 2.88
#